data_bea5d9a0a5fd56f086f9e5d62fa561ae
#
_entry.id   bea5d9a0a5fd56f086f9e5d62fa561ae
#
_cell.length_a   1.000
_cell.length_b   1.000
_cell.length_c   1.000
_cell.angle_alpha   90.00
_cell.angle_beta   90.00
_cell.angle_gamma   90.00
#
_symmetry.space_group_name_H-M   'P 1'
#
loop_
_entity.id
_entity.type
_entity.pdbx_description
1 polymer ?
#
loop_
_entity_poly.entity_id
_entity_poly.type
_entity_poly.pdbx_seq_one_letter_code
_entity_poly.pdbx_strand_id
1 'polypeptide(L)'
;MLDRRQFLTTAGLTAILGPSLAHGNDESSNALKGHGGPVLQQGHLFDLARAYQVMDEENLDALIVTRPINFYHFTGYLDHLAVRMDTPCSFAILSRDEDLPSCVIMNQFIYYYSVADSNFQWDSTVNLFTGWGDKLTSEPGKKESVERDVMPPFFFSSKDPKLDRKFEKDRLKALNNILDNNTPSGSAQSALVKAVKNLKLDKAIIGIDDPVIERIIKSANLSARMIDGDYALRRIRMIKSPREIELMRLAATVNAEAAVAAAVSLRSGATLHELRASFFSHCGLRGNTPLFMQIDTIMSETYNTEFKDGSGFAIDAVSQGFHYTGDFGRTVFIGEPVKTMRRATDAIAVGWDAVRQKLKPGIRYSEIKEIGRRAIKDAGYDLSVAVTPHSVGLCHTDEPGRDGSGAYWQKDDLVLQENMIISVDMPVLHTGIGGSAHLEDLTLITKDGSEPIHPVTDSIIIV
;
A
#
# COMPACT_ATOMS: atom_id res chain seq x y z
N MET A 1 -2.36 11.38 -41.90
CA MET A 1 -1.54 10.62 -40.92
C MET A 1 -0.27 11.43 -40.72
N LEU A 2 -0.12 12.06 -39.57
CA LEU A 2 1.11 12.77 -39.21
C LEU A 2 2.18 11.75 -38.84
N ASP A 3 3.35 11.87 -39.45
CA ASP A 3 4.50 11.03 -39.18
C ASP A 3 4.95 11.23 -37.70
N ARG A 4 5.36 10.16 -37.04
CA ARG A 4 5.82 10.12 -35.64
C ARG A 4 6.94 11.14 -35.34
N ARG A 5 7.71 11.53 -36.36
CA ARG A 5 8.75 12.57 -36.28
C ARG A 5 8.18 13.98 -36.21
N GLN A 6 7.04 14.24 -36.87
CA GLN A 6 6.40 15.56 -36.88
C GLN A 6 5.65 15.83 -35.55
N PHE A 7 5.19 14.79 -34.85
CA PHE A 7 4.57 14.94 -33.53
C PHE A 7 5.56 15.41 -32.45
N LEU A 8 6.82 14.98 -32.56
CA LEU A 8 7.87 15.34 -31.58
C LEU A 8 8.46 16.74 -31.79
N THR A 9 8.28 17.32 -32.96
CA THR A 9 8.80 18.67 -33.31
C THR A 9 7.79 19.80 -33.05
N THR A 10 6.49 19.48 -32.92
CA THR A 10 5.44 20.48 -32.72
C THR A 10 4.99 20.67 -31.27
N ALA A 11 5.33 19.73 -30.39
CA ALA A 11 5.13 19.91 -28.95
C ALA A 11 6.45 20.41 -28.36
N GLY A 12 6.54 21.68 -28.04
CA GLY A 12 7.74 22.33 -27.46
C GLY A 12 8.32 21.69 -26.18
N LEU A 13 8.67 20.42 -26.27
CA LEU A 13 9.23 19.58 -25.20
C LEU A 13 10.76 19.71 -25.04
N THR A 14 11.40 20.62 -25.77
CA THR A 14 12.86 20.79 -25.75
C THR A 14 13.37 21.70 -24.62
N ALA A 15 12.50 22.22 -23.76
CA ALA A 15 12.89 23.21 -22.76
C ALA A 15 12.84 22.74 -21.30
N ILE A 16 12.51 21.48 -21.00
CA ILE A 16 12.41 20.99 -19.60
C ILE A 16 13.52 19.99 -19.21
N LEU A 17 14.30 19.52 -20.15
CA LEU A 17 15.48 18.69 -19.85
C LEU A 17 16.74 19.56 -19.77
N GLY A 18 16.92 20.21 -18.63
CA GLY A 18 18.21 20.82 -18.31
C GLY A 18 19.32 19.77 -18.21
N PRO A 19 20.59 20.11 -18.47
CA PRO A 19 21.69 19.15 -18.55
C PRO A 19 22.07 18.43 -17.24
N SER A 20 21.34 18.63 -16.15
CA SER A 20 21.64 18.02 -14.86
C SER A 20 21.05 16.60 -14.66
N LEU A 21 20.27 16.07 -15.59
CA LEU A 21 19.76 14.70 -15.49
C LEU A 21 20.76 13.62 -16.00
N ALA A 22 21.94 14.02 -16.47
CA ALA A 22 22.87 13.10 -17.11
C ALA A 22 24.01 12.56 -16.21
N HIS A 23 24.08 12.94 -14.93
CA HIS A 23 25.21 12.55 -14.05
C HIS A 23 24.82 12.16 -12.62
N GLY A 24 23.62 11.68 -12.39
CA GLY A 24 23.34 10.86 -11.22
C GLY A 24 23.60 9.40 -11.60
N ASN A 25 24.65 8.79 -11.07
CA ASN A 25 24.86 7.36 -11.21
C ASN A 25 23.63 6.62 -10.71
N ASP A 26 23.03 5.89 -11.62
CA ASP A 26 21.74 5.26 -11.61
C ASP A 26 21.72 3.98 -10.75
N GLU A 27 22.28 4.01 -9.53
CA GLU A 27 22.23 2.86 -8.63
C GLU A 27 20.82 2.63 -8.08
N SER A 28 20.01 3.69 -7.86
CA SER A 28 18.64 3.57 -7.39
C SER A 28 17.67 3.02 -8.46
N SER A 29 17.88 3.33 -9.73
CA SER A 29 17.07 2.76 -10.81
C SER A 29 17.37 1.28 -11.08
N ASN A 30 18.54 0.80 -10.69
CA ASN A 30 18.89 -0.61 -10.75
C ASN A 30 18.29 -1.43 -9.60
N ALA A 31 17.99 -0.83 -8.46
CA ALA A 31 17.37 -1.51 -7.33
C ALA A 31 15.97 -2.06 -7.68
N LEU A 32 15.16 -1.31 -8.44
CA LEU A 32 13.83 -1.77 -8.86
C LEU A 32 13.86 -2.83 -9.97
N LYS A 33 14.91 -2.89 -10.78
CA LYS A 33 15.01 -3.84 -11.91
C LYS A 33 15.27 -5.29 -11.51
N GLY A 34 15.71 -5.55 -10.29
CA GLY A 34 16.13 -6.88 -9.86
C GLY A 34 15.43 -7.47 -8.63
N HIS A 35 14.83 -6.65 -7.76
CA HIS A 35 14.41 -7.11 -6.43
C HIS A 35 12.91 -7.36 -6.26
N GLY A 36 12.04 -6.74 -7.03
CA GLY A 36 10.60 -6.93 -6.89
C GLY A 36 10.08 -8.31 -7.34
N GLY A 37 10.73 -8.94 -8.31
CA GLY A 37 10.29 -10.20 -8.88
C GLY A 37 10.30 -11.37 -7.88
N PRO A 38 11.42 -11.70 -7.22
CA PRO A 38 11.49 -12.79 -6.25
C PRO A 38 10.63 -12.58 -5.01
N VAL A 39 10.54 -11.34 -4.54
CA VAL A 39 9.74 -10.99 -3.35
C VAL A 39 8.25 -11.19 -3.59
N LEU A 40 7.76 -10.91 -4.81
CA LEU A 40 6.34 -11.06 -5.16
C LEU A 40 5.93 -12.50 -5.47
N GLN A 41 6.89 -13.42 -5.66
CA GLN A 41 6.64 -14.77 -6.18
C GLN A 41 6.20 -15.82 -5.15
N GLN A 42 6.08 -15.50 -3.87
CA GLN A 42 5.99 -16.52 -2.81
C GLN A 42 4.76 -16.42 -1.90
N GLY A 43 3.55 -16.66 -2.36
CA GLY A 43 2.39 -16.83 -1.47
C GLY A 43 1.96 -15.58 -0.69
N HIS A 44 1.43 -15.78 0.52
CA HIS A 44 1.00 -14.68 1.39
C HIS A 44 2.12 -13.67 1.67
N LEU A 45 1.78 -12.39 1.75
CA LEU A 45 2.76 -11.36 2.13
C LEU A 45 3.04 -11.37 3.63
N PHE A 46 2.06 -11.74 4.44
CA PHE A 46 2.14 -11.79 5.90
C PHE A 46 2.71 -13.10 6.45
N ASP A 47 3.08 -13.09 7.71
CA ASP A 47 3.46 -14.29 8.47
C ASP A 47 2.20 -15.09 8.86
N LEU A 48 2.11 -16.36 8.42
CA LEU A 48 0.98 -17.24 8.70
C LEU A 48 0.83 -17.53 10.19
N ALA A 49 1.92 -17.74 10.92
CA ALA A 49 1.84 -17.99 12.38
C ALA A 49 1.25 -16.78 13.09
N ARG A 50 1.62 -15.56 12.66
CA ARG A 50 1.00 -14.33 13.18
C ARG A 50 -0.48 -14.24 12.83
N ALA A 51 -0.86 -14.58 11.61
CA ALA A 51 -2.27 -14.58 11.20
C ALA A 51 -3.08 -15.54 12.06
N TYR A 52 -2.61 -16.75 12.26
CA TYR A 52 -3.26 -17.76 13.12
C TYR A 52 -3.35 -17.32 14.57
N GLN A 53 -2.29 -16.74 15.12
CA GLN A 53 -2.33 -16.17 16.47
C GLN A 53 -3.45 -15.12 16.61
N VAL A 54 -3.56 -14.19 15.65
CA VAL A 54 -4.61 -13.16 15.69
C VAL A 54 -6.01 -13.79 15.55
N MET A 55 -6.15 -14.79 14.69
CA MET A 55 -7.42 -15.50 14.53
C MET A 55 -7.84 -16.21 15.82
N ASP A 56 -6.90 -16.83 16.53
CA ASP A 56 -7.16 -17.45 17.84
C ASP A 56 -7.61 -16.41 18.87
N GLU A 57 -6.91 -15.30 18.98
CA GLU A 57 -7.22 -14.21 19.91
C GLU A 57 -8.58 -13.55 19.63
N GLU A 58 -9.00 -13.50 18.36
CA GLU A 58 -10.31 -12.95 17.95
C GLU A 58 -11.38 -14.04 17.78
N ASN A 59 -11.08 -15.31 18.09
CA ASN A 59 -11.99 -16.47 17.98
C ASN A 59 -12.55 -16.63 16.56
N LEU A 60 -11.69 -16.57 15.53
CA LEU A 60 -12.04 -16.72 14.13
C LEU A 60 -11.65 -18.09 13.61
N ASP A 61 -12.59 -18.79 12.96
CA ASP A 61 -12.33 -20.04 12.25
C ASP A 61 -11.79 -19.78 10.83
N ALA A 62 -12.08 -18.61 10.26
CA ALA A 62 -11.57 -18.19 8.94
C ALA A 62 -11.58 -16.66 8.79
N LEU A 63 -10.78 -16.22 7.81
CA LEU A 63 -10.85 -14.86 7.24
C LEU A 63 -11.21 -14.98 5.76
N ILE A 64 -12.18 -14.17 5.30
CA ILE A 64 -12.51 -14.04 3.87
C ILE A 64 -12.39 -12.56 3.50
N VAL A 65 -11.57 -12.29 2.51
CA VAL A 65 -11.26 -10.94 2.06
C VAL A 65 -11.59 -10.75 0.56
N THR A 66 -12.01 -9.54 0.20
CA THR A 66 -12.30 -9.12 -1.17
C THR A 66 -11.87 -7.69 -1.47
N ARG A 67 -11.68 -6.84 -0.46
CA ARG A 67 -11.15 -5.49 -0.68
C ARG A 67 -9.74 -5.57 -1.28
N PRO A 68 -9.42 -4.77 -2.30
CA PRO A 68 -8.17 -4.89 -3.06
C PRO A 68 -6.91 -4.96 -2.22
N ILE A 69 -6.80 -4.15 -1.17
CA ILE A 69 -5.64 -4.11 -0.27
C ILE A 69 -5.49 -5.43 0.51
N ASN A 70 -6.58 -5.95 1.08
CA ASN A 70 -6.55 -7.20 1.82
C ASN A 70 -6.36 -8.39 0.89
N PHE A 71 -6.99 -8.38 -0.28
CA PHE A 71 -6.77 -9.39 -1.31
C PHE A 71 -5.30 -9.42 -1.75
N TYR A 72 -4.68 -8.25 -1.96
CA TYR A 72 -3.25 -8.14 -2.25
C TYR A 72 -2.40 -8.73 -1.11
N HIS A 73 -2.70 -8.41 0.14
CA HIS A 73 -1.98 -8.92 1.30
C HIS A 73 -2.03 -10.46 1.40
N PHE A 74 -3.16 -11.05 1.01
CA PHE A 74 -3.39 -12.52 1.03
C PHE A 74 -2.78 -13.24 -0.17
N THR A 75 -2.56 -12.56 -1.30
CA THR A 75 -2.21 -13.22 -2.57
C THR A 75 -0.94 -12.69 -3.21
N GLY A 76 -0.48 -11.50 -2.84
CA GLY A 76 0.58 -10.76 -3.55
C GLY A 76 0.13 -10.18 -4.90
N TYR A 77 -1.15 -10.31 -5.26
CA TYR A 77 -1.72 -9.77 -6.49
C TYR A 77 -2.77 -8.70 -6.19
N LEU A 78 -2.58 -7.50 -6.74
CA LEU A 78 -3.60 -6.47 -6.70
C LEU A 78 -4.63 -6.69 -7.81
N ASP A 79 -5.89 -6.88 -7.43
CA ASP A 79 -6.97 -6.96 -8.40
C ASP A 79 -7.27 -5.57 -8.99
N HIS A 80 -6.59 -5.26 -10.10
CA HIS A 80 -6.73 -3.99 -10.80
C HIS A 80 -8.15 -3.71 -11.30
N LEU A 81 -8.94 -4.74 -11.55
CA LEU A 81 -10.33 -4.55 -11.95
C LEU A 81 -11.18 -4.14 -10.76
N ALA A 82 -11.01 -4.80 -9.61
CA ALA A 82 -11.71 -4.42 -8.39
C ALA A 82 -11.41 -2.95 -8.03
N VAL A 83 -10.14 -2.54 -8.14
CA VAL A 83 -9.74 -1.13 -7.91
C VAL A 83 -10.41 -0.17 -8.89
N ARG A 84 -10.44 -0.50 -10.19
CA ARG A 84 -10.99 0.40 -11.23
C ARG A 84 -12.52 0.47 -11.22
N MET A 85 -13.17 -0.63 -10.84
CA MET A 85 -14.62 -0.74 -10.84
C MET A 85 -15.24 -0.41 -9.48
N ASP A 86 -14.41 -0.23 -8.46
CA ASP A 86 -14.83 -0.05 -7.06
C ASP A 86 -15.84 -1.14 -6.65
N THR A 87 -15.57 -2.37 -7.08
CA THR A 87 -16.49 -3.50 -6.90
C THR A 87 -15.70 -4.77 -6.59
N PRO A 88 -16.10 -5.55 -5.57
CA PRO A 88 -15.50 -6.85 -5.29
C PRO A 88 -15.56 -7.79 -6.50
N CYS A 89 -14.40 -8.24 -6.98
CA CYS A 89 -14.27 -9.12 -8.14
C CYS A 89 -13.64 -10.47 -7.80
N SER A 90 -12.84 -10.52 -6.75
CA SER A 90 -12.10 -11.71 -6.33
C SER A 90 -12.19 -11.89 -4.82
N PHE A 91 -11.98 -13.13 -4.32
CA PHE A 91 -11.98 -13.43 -2.89
C PHE A 91 -10.75 -14.26 -2.53
N ALA A 92 -10.25 -14.08 -1.32
CA ALA A 92 -9.26 -14.98 -0.73
C ALA A 92 -9.77 -15.47 0.63
N ILE A 93 -9.52 -16.74 0.95
CA ILE A 93 -9.93 -17.40 2.18
C ILE A 93 -8.70 -17.97 2.86
N LEU A 94 -8.50 -17.62 4.14
CA LEU A 94 -7.58 -18.27 5.04
C LEU A 94 -8.38 -19.02 6.11
N SER A 95 -8.24 -20.35 6.17
CA SER A 95 -8.80 -21.16 7.24
C SER A 95 -7.88 -21.13 8.46
N ARG A 96 -8.45 -21.18 9.67
CA ARG A 96 -7.69 -21.39 10.91
C ARG A 96 -7.18 -22.83 11.04
N ASP A 97 -7.84 -23.77 10.39
CA ASP A 97 -7.37 -25.14 10.28
C ASP A 97 -6.17 -25.21 9.33
N GLU A 98 -5.00 -25.46 9.89
CA GLU A 98 -3.72 -25.48 9.15
C GLU A 98 -3.62 -26.63 8.14
N ASP A 99 -4.42 -27.68 8.32
CA ASP A 99 -4.49 -28.81 7.39
C ASP A 99 -5.29 -28.45 6.11
N LEU A 100 -6.01 -27.32 6.10
CA LEU A 100 -6.77 -26.85 4.96
C LEU A 100 -5.99 -25.79 4.17
N PRO A 101 -5.89 -25.94 2.84
CA PRO A 101 -5.19 -24.96 2.03
C PRO A 101 -5.95 -23.64 2.03
N SER A 102 -5.23 -22.53 1.95
CA SER A 102 -5.80 -21.24 1.57
C SER A 102 -6.49 -21.35 0.21
N CYS A 103 -7.48 -20.51 -0.03
CA CYS A 103 -8.27 -20.55 -1.27
C CYS A 103 -8.34 -19.16 -1.92
N VAL A 104 -8.11 -19.11 -3.22
CA VAL A 104 -8.27 -17.91 -4.03
C VAL A 104 -9.38 -18.14 -5.04
N ILE A 105 -10.25 -17.16 -5.20
CA ILE A 105 -11.40 -17.18 -6.10
C ILE A 105 -11.28 -16.02 -7.05
N MET A 106 -11.19 -16.29 -8.36
CA MET A 106 -11.00 -15.27 -9.39
C MET A 106 -11.79 -15.57 -10.65
N ASN A 107 -12.08 -14.53 -11.41
CA ASN A 107 -12.57 -14.71 -12.77
C ASN A 107 -11.49 -15.38 -13.64
N GLN A 108 -11.89 -16.35 -14.46
CA GLN A 108 -10.99 -17.11 -15.35
C GLN A 108 -10.22 -16.19 -16.31
N PHE A 109 -10.87 -15.17 -16.86
CA PHE A 109 -10.21 -14.20 -17.73
C PHE A 109 -9.15 -13.37 -16.99
N ILE A 110 -9.48 -12.92 -15.77
CA ILE A 110 -8.54 -12.16 -14.94
C ILE A 110 -7.34 -13.02 -14.55
N TYR A 111 -7.58 -14.25 -14.16
CA TYR A 111 -6.51 -15.21 -13.89
C TYR A 111 -5.57 -15.34 -15.10
N TYR A 112 -6.12 -15.64 -16.27
CA TYR A 112 -5.32 -15.79 -17.49
C TYR A 112 -4.58 -14.50 -17.86
N TYR A 113 -5.27 -13.36 -17.80
CA TYR A 113 -4.75 -12.06 -18.27
C TYR A 113 -3.67 -11.49 -17.36
N SER A 114 -3.80 -11.66 -16.04
CA SER A 114 -3.02 -10.92 -15.07
C SER A 114 -2.10 -11.77 -14.18
N VAL A 115 -2.37 -13.07 -14.05
CA VAL A 115 -1.71 -13.93 -13.05
C VAL A 115 -1.02 -15.13 -13.66
N ALA A 116 -1.59 -15.74 -14.67
CA ALA A 116 -1.18 -17.06 -15.20
C ALA A 116 0.26 -17.13 -15.74
N ASP A 117 0.87 -16.02 -16.11
CA ASP A 117 2.27 -15.92 -16.55
C ASP A 117 3.22 -15.43 -15.45
N SER A 118 2.69 -15.05 -14.31
CA SER A 118 3.50 -14.73 -13.15
C SER A 118 3.99 -16.04 -12.52
N ASN A 119 5.22 -16.06 -12.03
CA ASN A 119 5.72 -17.19 -11.25
C ASN A 119 5.10 -17.21 -9.84
N PHE A 120 3.87 -16.78 -9.70
CA PHE A 120 3.12 -16.85 -8.46
C PHE A 120 2.89 -18.31 -8.10
N GLN A 121 3.60 -18.78 -7.12
CA GLN A 121 3.31 -20.03 -6.46
C GLN A 121 2.45 -19.72 -5.24
N TRP A 122 1.15 -19.79 -5.41
CA TRP A 122 0.24 -19.74 -4.28
C TRP A 122 0.18 -21.11 -3.62
N ASP A 123 0.51 -21.20 -2.36
CA ASP A 123 0.17 -22.34 -1.52
C ASP A 123 -1.35 -22.32 -1.22
N SER A 124 -2.13 -22.19 -2.28
CA SER A 124 -3.57 -21.99 -2.22
C SER A 124 -4.25 -22.74 -3.33
N THR A 125 -5.45 -23.23 -3.09
CA THR A 125 -6.32 -23.72 -4.16
C THR A 125 -6.89 -22.54 -4.92
N VAL A 126 -6.85 -22.60 -6.25
CA VAL A 126 -7.45 -21.58 -7.11
C VAL A 126 -8.78 -22.07 -7.65
N ASN A 127 -9.86 -21.36 -7.33
CA ASN A 127 -11.21 -21.60 -7.82
C ASN A 127 -11.58 -20.52 -8.84
N LEU A 128 -11.81 -20.94 -10.08
CA LEU A 128 -12.16 -20.01 -11.14
C LEU A 128 -13.67 -19.94 -11.34
N PHE A 129 -14.13 -18.79 -11.86
CA PHE A 129 -15.48 -18.62 -12.36
C PHE A 129 -15.47 -17.91 -13.72
N THR A 130 -16.52 -18.15 -14.53
CA THR A 130 -16.59 -17.72 -15.93
C THR A 130 -17.41 -16.45 -16.17
N GLY A 131 -18.41 -16.17 -15.31
CA GLY A 131 -19.32 -15.03 -15.49
C GLY A 131 -18.67 -13.67 -15.16
N TRP A 132 -19.11 -12.64 -15.86
CA TRP A 132 -18.87 -11.24 -15.51
C TRP A 132 -20.11 -10.69 -14.83
N GLY A 133 -19.99 -10.35 -13.55
CA GLY A 133 -21.02 -9.62 -12.82
C GLY A 133 -22.41 -10.20 -12.98
N ASP A 134 -22.69 -11.23 -12.23
CA ASP A 134 -23.97 -11.91 -12.33
C ASP A 134 -25.13 -10.96 -12.08
N LYS A 135 -26.08 -11.06 -12.96
CA LYS A 135 -27.45 -10.84 -12.52
C LYS A 135 -27.68 -11.73 -11.32
N LEU A 136 -28.00 -11.18 -10.17
CA LEU A 136 -28.40 -11.89 -8.93
C LEU A 136 -29.62 -12.83 -9.10
N THR A 137 -29.83 -13.36 -10.29
CA THR A 137 -30.94 -14.16 -10.73
C THR A 137 -30.48 -15.52 -11.24
N SER A 138 -29.69 -16.24 -10.49
CA SER A 138 -29.75 -17.69 -10.58
C SER A 138 -31.01 -18.09 -9.79
N GLU A 139 -32.06 -18.51 -10.52
CA GLU A 139 -33.24 -19.09 -9.89
C GLU A 139 -32.78 -20.29 -9.02
N PRO A 140 -33.15 -20.31 -7.73
CA PRO A 140 -32.78 -21.43 -6.87
C PRO A 140 -33.23 -22.75 -7.48
N GLY A 141 -32.29 -23.64 -7.76
CA GLY A 141 -32.60 -25.00 -8.24
C GLY A 141 -32.29 -25.31 -9.71
N LYS A 142 -31.88 -24.34 -10.53
CA LYS A 142 -31.32 -24.67 -11.85
C LYS A 142 -29.87 -25.10 -11.69
N LYS A 143 -29.53 -26.30 -12.21
CA LYS A 143 -28.14 -26.73 -12.39
C LYS A 143 -27.47 -25.74 -13.33
N GLU A 144 -26.43 -25.03 -12.83
CA GLU A 144 -25.56 -24.24 -13.68
C GLU A 144 -24.91 -25.16 -14.70
N SER A 145 -25.24 -24.98 -15.98
CA SER A 145 -24.50 -25.62 -17.06
C SER A 145 -23.21 -24.80 -17.25
N VAL A 146 -22.13 -25.28 -16.67
CA VAL A 146 -20.81 -24.70 -16.90
C VAL A 146 -20.32 -25.22 -18.25
N GLU A 147 -20.37 -24.38 -19.28
CA GLU A 147 -19.70 -24.66 -20.52
C GLU A 147 -18.18 -24.65 -20.29
N ARG A 148 -17.56 -25.81 -20.44
CA ARG A 148 -16.10 -25.98 -20.25
C ARG A 148 -15.28 -25.20 -21.28
N ASP A 149 -15.90 -24.77 -22.38
CA ASP A 149 -15.25 -24.21 -23.56
C ASP A 149 -15.25 -22.66 -23.59
N VAL A 150 -15.53 -21.99 -22.50
CA VAL A 150 -15.51 -20.51 -22.50
C VAL A 150 -14.09 -20.01 -22.32
N MET A 151 -13.23 -20.29 -23.30
CA MET A 151 -12.12 -19.39 -23.57
C MET A 151 -12.73 -18.06 -23.99
N PRO A 152 -12.33 -16.94 -23.35
CA PRO A 152 -12.79 -15.64 -23.81
C PRO A 152 -12.52 -15.51 -25.31
N PRO A 153 -13.43 -14.92 -26.09
CA PRO A 153 -13.35 -14.88 -27.56
C PRO A 153 -12.13 -14.10 -28.11
N PHE A 154 -11.27 -13.63 -27.23
CA PHE A 154 -10.05 -12.89 -27.60
C PHE A 154 -8.82 -13.77 -27.79
N PHE A 155 -8.85 -15.03 -27.38
CA PHE A 155 -7.69 -15.91 -27.47
C PHE A 155 -7.75 -16.74 -28.74
N PHE A 156 -7.11 -16.21 -29.78
CA PHE A 156 -6.88 -16.97 -30.98
C PHE A 156 -5.55 -17.71 -30.86
N SER A 157 -5.57 -19.02 -30.99
CA SER A 157 -4.34 -19.72 -31.29
C SER A 157 -3.95 -19.43 -32.73
N SER A 158 -2.82 -18.77 -32.96
CA SER A 158 -2.26 -18.62 -34.29
C SER A 158 -1.88 -20.01 -34.85
N LYS A 159 -2.23 -20.28 -36.11
CA LYS A 159 -1.74 -21.45 -36.82
C LYS A 159 -0.29 -21.29 -37.31
N ASP A 160 0.27 -20.09 -37.27
CA ASP A 160 1.65 -19.81 -37.63
C ASP A 160 2.56 -19.93 -36.39
N PRO A 161 3.45 -20.94 -36.34
CA PRO A 161 4.38 -21.15 -35.21
C PRO A 161 5.30 -19.97 -34.95
N LYS A 162 5.55 -19.11 -35.97
CA LYS A 162 6.41 -17.91 -35.83
C LYS A 162 5.72 -16.81 -35.04
N LEU A 163 4.40 -16.82 -34.93
CA LEU A 163 3.61 -15.87 -34.17
C LEU A 163 3.35 -16.36 -32.73
N ASP A 164 3.65 -17.63 -32.46
CA ASP A 164 3.51 -18.21 -31.11
C ASP A 164 4.50 -17.56 -30.14
N ARG A 165 3.99 -16.95 -29.09
CA ARG A 165 4.79 -16.40 -28.02
C ARG A 165 4.81 -17.33 -26.81
N LYS A 166 5.99 -17.51 -26.23
CA LYS A 166 6.22 -18.43 -25.10
C LYS A 166 5.28 -18.13 -23.94
N PHE A 167 5.10 -16.86 -23.59
CA PHE A 167 4.26 -16.50 -22.44
C PHE A 167 2.78 -16.88 -22.64
N GLU A 168 2.26 -16.88 -23.87
CA GLU A 168 0.88 -17.30 -24.17
C GLU A 168 0.70 -18.80 -23.93
N LYS A 169 1.71 -19.59 -24.29
CA LYS A 169 1.73 -21.03 -24.01
C LYS A 169 1.82 -21.33 -22.52
N ASP A 170 2.67 -20.58 -21.80
CA ASP A 170 2.82 -20.73 -20.36
C ASP A 170 1.52 -20.37 -19.62
N ARG A 171 0.83 -19.29 -20.04
CA ARG A 171 -0.50 -18.90 -19.51
C ARG A 171 -1.56 -19.98 -19.73
N LEU A 172 -1.67 -20.48 -20.97
CA LEU A 172 -2.61 -21.54 -21.30
C LEU A 172 -2.35 -22.81 -20.52
N LYS A 173 -1.06 -23.17 -20.36
CA LYS A 173 -0.68 -24.33 -19.54
C LYS A 173 -1.10 -24.14 -18.08
N ALA A 174 -0.84 -22.98 -17.50
CA ALA A 174 -1.22 -22.68 -16.12
C ALA A 174 -2.74 -22.71 -15.93
N LEU A 175 -3.49 -22.10 -16.86
CA LEU A 175 -4.96 -22.13 -16.84
C LEU A 175 -5.50 -23.55 -16.95
N ASN A 176 -5.02 -24.34 -17.93
CA ASN A 176 -5.47 -25.72 -18.14
C ASN A 176 -5.18 -26.60 -16.93
N ASN A 177 -4.03 -26.44 -16.27
CA ASN A 177 -3.72 -27.18 -15.05
C ASN A 177 -4.78 -26.97 -13.94
N ILE A 178 -5.33 -25.75 -13.82
CA ILE A 178 -6.40 -25.49 -12.87
C ILE A 178 -7.72 -26.11 -13.34
N LEU A 179 -8.07 -25.91 -14.61
CA LEU A 179 -9.33 -26.40 -15.19
C LEU A 179 -9.43 -27.95 -15.19
N ASP A 180 -8.32 -28.65 -15.37
CA ASP A 180 -8.26 -30.11 -15.33
C ASP A 180 -8.51 -30.67 -13.92
N ASN A 181 -8.13 -29.89 -12.88
CA ASN A 181 -8.29 -30.31 -11.49
C ASN A 181 -9.52 -29.71 -10.79
N ASN A 182 -10.10 -28.64 -11.33
CA ASN A 182 -11.21 -27.94 -10.70
C ASN A 182 -12.15 -27.34 -11.75
N THR A 183 -13.40 -27.83 -11.79
CA THR A 183 -14.43 -27.28 -12.67
C THR A 183 -14.76 -25.84 -12.23
N PRO A 184 -14.68 -24.86 -13.13
CA PRO A 184 -15.02 -23.48 -12.82
C PRO A 184 -16.49 -23.34 -12.47
N SER A 185 -16.82 -22.36 -11.65
CA SER A 185 -18.19 -22.00 -11.33
C SER A 185 -18.75 -21.01 -12.35
N GLY A 186 -20.07 -20.92 -12.51
CA GLY A 186 -20.69 -19.95 -13.40
C GLY A 186 -20.57 -18.52 -12.90
N SER A 187 -20.39 -18.33 -11.58
CA SER A 187 -20.35 -17.00 -10.94
C SER A 187 -19.36 -16.91 -9.79
N ALA A 188 -18.98 -15.67 -9.42
CA ALA A 188 -18.20 -15.40 -8.24
C ALA A 188 -18.89 -15.89 -6.95
N GLN A 189 -20.21 -15.74 -6.90
CA GLN A 189 -21.04 -16.16 -5.76
C GLN A 189 -21.02 -17.68 -5.60
N SER A 190 -21.29 -18.42 -6.68
CA SER A 190 -21.27 -19.88 -6.64
C SER A 190 -19.87 -20.42 -6.35
N ALA A 191 -18.81 -19.76 -6.83
CA ALA A 191 -17.44 -20.11 -6.53
C ALA A 191 -17.12 -19.93 -5.04
N LEU A 192 -17.53 -18.79 -4.44
CA LEU A 192 -17.34 -18.54 -3.01
C LEU A 192 -18.10 -19.54 -2.15
N VAL A 193 -19.37 -19.82 -2.47
CA VAL A 193 -20.18 -20.80 -1.74
C VAL A 193 -19.58 -22.20 -1.84
N LYS A 194 -19.08 -22.60 -3.02
CA LYS A 194 -18.39 -23.88 -3.23
C LYS A 194 -17.13 -23.96 -2.37
N ALA A 195 -16.32 -22.91 -2.34
CA ALA A 195 -15.09 -22.84 -1.55
C ALA A 195 -15.37 -22.96 -0.04
N VAL A 196 -16.35 -22.21 0.48
CA VAL A 196 -16.76 -22.26 1.90
C VAL A 196 -17.20 -23.68 2.30
N LYS A 197 -17.96 -24.37 1.44
CA LYS A 197 -18.37 -25.76 1.68
C LYS A 197 -17.19 -26.73 1.65
N ASN A 198 -16.30 -26.59 0.66
CA ASN A 198 -15.13 -27.46 0.53
C ASN A 198 -14.17 -27.34 1.73
N LEU A 199 -14.05 -26.13 2.27
CA LEU A 199 -13.26 -25.83 3.48
C LEU A 199 -14.03 -26.11 4.78
N LYS A 200 -15.25 -26.69 4.71
CA LYS A 200 -16.11 -27.01 5.88
C LYS A 200 -16.41 -25.81 6.78
N LEU A 201 -16.51 -24.63 6.20
CA LEU A 201 -16.74 -23.36 6.91
C LEU A 201 -18.23 -22.98 6.99
N ASP A 202 -19.15 -23.86 6.63
CA ASP A 202 -20.60 -23.61 6.60
C ASP A 202 -21.24 -23.29 7.96
N LYS A 203 -20.54 -23.53 9.06
CA LYS A 203 -20.94 -23.22 10.46
C LYS A 203 -19.91 -22.41 11.21
N ALA A 204 -18.87 -21.95 10.54
CA ALA A 204 -17.72 -21.28 11.11
C ALA A 204 -18.03 -19.82 11.52
N ILE A 205 -17.19 -19.28 12.40
CA ILE A 205 -17.11 -17.84 12.70
C ILE A 205 -16.08 -17.23 11.75
N ILE A 206 -16.54 -16.38 10.85
CA ILE A 206 -15.71 -15.87 9.75
C ILE A 206 -15.59 -14.36 9.84
N GLY A 207 -14.35 -13.86 9.93
CA GLY A 207 -14.04 -12.45 9.78
C GLY A 207 -14.07 -12.05 8.31
N ILE A 208 -14.80 -10.99 7.98
CA ILE A 208 -14.94 -10.48 6.61
C ILE A 208 -14.55 -9.01 6.53
N ASP A 209 -14.06 -8.60 5.37
CA ASP A 209 -13.70 -7.19 5.11
C ASP A 209 -14.77 -6.43 4.30
N ASP A 210 -15.76 -7.12 3.76
CA ASP A 210 -16.85 -6.50 3.01
C ASP A 210 -18.19 -7.22 3.22
N PRO A 211 -19.28 -6.45 3.46
CA PRO A 211 -20.62 -7.02 3.65
C PRO A 211 -21.17 -7.84 2.47
N VAL A 212 -20.59 -7.71 1.28
CA VAL A 212 -21.00 -8.51 0.12
C VAL A 212 -20.81 -10.00 0.39
N ILE A 213 -19.78 -10.39 1.13
CA ILE A 213 -19.48 -11.76 1.50
C ILE A 213 -20.63 -12.35 2.32
N GLU A 214 -21.08 -11.62 3.34
CA GLU A 214 -22.22 -12.04 4.17
C GLU A 214 -23.50 -12.23 3.33
N ARG A 215 -23.79 -11.29 2.42
CA ARG A 215 -24.95 -11.39 1.53
C ARG A 215 -24.93 -12.65 0.68
N ILE A 216 -23.76 -13.00 0.12
CA ILE A 216 -23.57 -14.21 -0.67
C ILE A 216 -23.82 -15.47 0.17
N ILE A 217 -23.19 -15.55 1.34
CA ILE A 217 -23.28 -16.72 2.22
C ILE A 217 -24.72 -16.92 2.74
N LYS A 218 -25.40 -15.85 3.12
CA LYS A 218 -26.80 -15.89 3.54
C LYS A 218 -27.73 -16.33 2.40
N SER A 219 -27.50 -15.86 1.18
CA SER A 219 -28.32 -16.25 0.01
C SER A 219 -28.22 -17.76 -0.30
N ALA A 220 -27.11 -18.39 0.07
CA ALA A 220 -26.90 -19.82 -0.07
C ALA A 220 -27.43 -20.68 1.11
N ASN A 221 -28.13 -20.05 2.07
CA ASN A 221 -28.64 -20.69 3.30
C ASN A 221 -27.56 -21.42 4.12
N LEU A 222 -26.32 -20.89 4.13
CA LEU A 222 -25.26 -21.38 5.01
C LEU A 222 -25.39 -20.74 6.39
N SER A 223 -25.03 -21.52 7.43
CA SER A 223 -25.19 -21.12 8.84
C SER A 223 -23.94 -20.44 9.44
N ALA A 224 -22.93 -20.16 8.61
CA ALA A 224 -21.71 -19.49 9.07
C ALA A 224 -22.03 -18.09 9.62
N ARG A 225 -21.37 -17.74 10.71
CA ARG A 225 -21.50 -16.45 11.37
C ARG A 225 -20.44 -15.49 10.82
N MET A 226 -20.87 -14.43 10.15
CA MET A 226 -19.98 -13.37 9.69
C MET A 226 -19.82 -12.30 10.77
N ILE A 227 -18.58 -11.86 10.98
CA ILE A 227 -18.26 -10.72 11.84
C ILE A 227 -17.30 -9.78 11.10
N ASP A 228 -17.23 -8.52 11.53
CA ASP A 228 -16.26 -7.57 11.00
C ASP A 228 -14.83 -8.06 11.27
N GLY A 229 -14.07 -8.26 10.19
CA GLY A 229 -12.69 -8.76 10.23
C GLY A 229 -11.64 -7.64 10.16
N ASP A 230 -12.02 -6.38 9.97
CA ASP A 230 -11.06 -5.29 9.76
C ASP A 230 -10.05 -5.16 10.90
N TYR A 231 -10.51 -5.28 12.14
CA TYR A 231 -9.62 -5.23 13.30
C TYR A 231 -8.57 -6.34 13.28
N ALA A 232 -8.96 -7.58 13.01
CA ALA A 232 -8.03 -8.72 12.91
C ALA A 232 -7.06 -8.54 11.74
N LEU A 233 -7.56 -8.14 10.58
CA LEU A 233 -6.74 -7.90 9.39
C LEU A 233 -5.68 -6.82 9.63
N ARG A 234 -6.04 -5.71 10.27
CA ARG A 234 -5.08 -4.64 10.62
C ARG A 234 -4.08 -5.08 11.67
N ARG A 235 -4.48 -5.91 12.63
CA ARG A 235 -3.55 -6.52 13.60
C ARG A 235 -2.52 -7.42 12.93
N ILE A 236 -2.92 -8.18 11.89
CA ILE A 236 -2.00 -8.98 11.08
C ILE A 236 -1.02 -8.06 10.35
N ARG A 237 -1.53 -7.04 9.62
CA ARG A 237 -0.72 -6.10 8.84
C ARG A 237 0.24 -5.24 9.68
N MET A 238 -0.11 -4.99 10.94
CA MET A 238 0.71 -4.14 11.82
C MET A 238 2.10 -4.74 12.08
N ILE A 239 2.22 -6.06 12.17
CA ILE A 239 3.51 -6.77 12.32
C ILE A 239 3.94 -7.27 10.94
N LYS A 240 4.96 -6.66 10.38
CA LYS A 240 5.41 -6.93 9.02
C LYS A 240 6.21 -8.22 8.94
N SER A 241 5.96 -9.03 7.93
CA SER A 241 6.84 -10.13 7.57
C SER A 241 8.19 -9.60 7.03
N PRO A 242 9.25 -10.42 6.98
CA PRO A 242 10.53 -9.99 6.37
C PRO A 242 10.36 -9.50 4.93
N ARG A 243 9.42 -10.09 4.18
CA ARG A 243 9.09 -9.69 2.82
C ARG A 243 8.44 -8.31 2.76
N GLU A 244 7.49 -8.05 3.62
CA GLU A 244 6.84 -6.74 3.72
C GLU A 244 7.83 -5.65 4.10
N ILE A 245 8.77 -5.95 5.01
CA ILE A 245 9.84 -5.02 5.41
C ILE A 245 10.70 -4.65 4.19
N GLU A 246 11.09 -5.63 3.37
CA GLU A 246 11.86 -5.38 2.14
C GLU A 246 11.09 -4.48 1.17
N LEU A 247 9.81 -4.77 0.91
CA LEU A 247 8.96 -3.96 0.03
C LEU A 247 8.79 -2.53 0.57
N MET A 248 8.61 -2.38 1.87
CA MET A 248 8.49 -1.07 2.50
C MET A 248 9.81 -0.27 2.45
N ARG A 249 10.97 -0.92 2.58
CA ARG A 249 12.26 -0.25 2.39
C ARG A 249 12.39 0.32 0.99
N LEU A 250 12.03 -0.46 -0.04
CA LEU A 250 12.04 0.00 -1.42
C LEU A 250 11.09 1.19 -1.61
N ALA A 251 9.84 1.05 -1.15
CA ALA A 251 8.83 2.09 -1.28
C ALA A 251 9.22 3.40 -0.56
N ALA A 252 9.68 3.29 0.68
CA ALA A 252 10.07 4.43 1.51
C ALA A 252 11.33 5.14 0.97
N THR A 253 12.32 4.37 0.50
CA THR A 253 13.54 4.95 -0.11
C THR A 253 13.18 5.78 -1.34
N VAL A 254 12.40 5.21 -2.25
CA VAL A 254 11.96 5.93 -3.46
C VAL A 254 11.13 7.16 -3.10
N ASN A 255 10.24 7.04 -2.12
CA ASN A 255 9.41 8.15 -1.65
C ASN A 255 10.26 9.33 -1.13
N ALA A 256 11.19 9.05 -0.21
CA ALA A 256 12.05 10.06 0.39
C ALA A 256 12.98 10.71 -0.66
N GLU A 257 13.62 9.91 -1.51
CA GLU A 257 14.48 10.42 -2.60
C GLU A 257 13.69 11.28 -3.61
N ALA A 258 12.47 10.88 -3.95
CA ALA A 258 11.62 11.65 -4.85
C ALA A 258 11.20 12.99 -4.24
N ALA A 259 10.88 13.01 -2.94
CA ALA A 259 10.54 14.23 -2.20
C ALA A 259 11.73 15.19 -2.12
N VAL A 260 12.91 14.68 -1.78
CA VAL A 260 14.15 15.49 -1.75
C VAL A 260 14.48 16.01 -3.15
N ALA A 261 14.44 15.16 -4.18
CA ALA A 261 14.72 15.58 -5.56
C ALA A 261 13.76 16.68 -6.04
N ALA A 262 12.48 16.57 -5.71
CA ALA A 262 11.51 17.62 -6.01
C ALA A 262 11.84 18.93 -5.28
N ALA A 263 12.12 18.87 -3.98
CA ALA A 263 12.45 20.05 -3.18
C ALA A 263 13.72 20.75 -3.70
N VAL A 264 14.82 20.02 -3.93
CA VAL A 264 16.08 20.63 -4.42
C VAL A 264 15.99 21.19 -5.84
N SER A 265 14.96 20.80 -6.60
CA SER A 265 14.70 21.36 -7.93
C SER A 265 14.02 22.73 -7.91
N LEU A 266 13.53 23.17 -6.75
CA LEU A 266 12.81 24.44 -6.61
C LEU A 266 13.67 25.66 -6.97
N ARG A 267 12.96 26.71 -7.40
CA ARG A 267 13.51 28.04 -7.65
C ARG A 267 12.54 29.07 -7.08
N SER A 268 13.04 30.21 -6.71
CA SER A 268 12.18 31.37 -6.40
C SER A 268 11.25 31.65 -7.59
N GLY A 269 9.97 31.86 -7.32
CA GLY A 269 8.92 32.02 -8.32
C GLY A 269 8.27 30.70 -8.78
N ALA A 270 8.79 29.52 -8.41
CA ALA A 270 8.09 28.26 -8.61
C ALA A 270 6.82 28.19 -7.77
N THR A 271 5.86 27.39 -8.20
CA THR A 271 4.55 27.27 -7.55
C THR A 271 4.36 25.96 -6.78
N LEU A 272 3.34 25.90 -5.93
CA LEU A 272 2.94 24.66 -5.25
C LEU A 272 2.63 23.54 -6.25
N HIS A 273 1.96 23.86 -7.36
CA HIS A 273 1.63 22.87 -8.40
C HIS A 273 2.89 22.32 -9.07
N GLU A 274 3.89 23.17 -9.33
CA GLU A 274 5.16 22.72 -9.92
C GLU A 274 5.92 21.79 -8.96
N LEU A 275 5.93 22.07 -7.66
CA LEU A 275 6.53 21.18 -6.68
C LEU A 275 5.83 19.81 -6.62
N ARG A 276 4.49 19.79 -6.58
CA ARG A 276 3.73 18.53 -6.64
C ARG A 276 4.01 17.76 -7.92
N ALA A 277 3.96 18.43 -9.06
CA ALA A 277 4.24 17.82 -10.37
C ALA A 277 5.66 17.24 -10.44
N SER A 278 6.65 17.96 -9.87
CA SER A 278 8.03 17.48 -9.75
C SER A 278 8.11 16.22 -8.90
N PHE A 279 7.50 16.20 -7.71
CA PHE A 279 7.44 15.01 -6.86
C PHE A 279 6.80 13.83 -7.58
N PHE A 280 5.66 14.02 -8.23
CA PHE A 280 4.95 12.99 -8.97
C PHE A 280 5.80 12.42 -10.10
N SER A 281 6.51 13.28 -10.82
CA SER A 281 7.44 12.87 -11.86
C SER A 281 8.60 12.03 -11.31
N HIS A 282 9.20 12.48 -10.20
CA HIS A 282 10.30 11.75 -9.55
C HIS A 282 9.86 10.39 -8.98
N CYS A 283 8.65 10.27 -8.44
CA CYS A 283 8.08 8.99 -8.02
C CYS A 283 7.96 8.04 -9.21
N GLY A 284 7.30 8.48 -10.30
CA GLY A 284 7.07 7.65 -11.48
C GLY A 284 8.36 7.18 -12.15
N LEU A 285 9.37 8.06 -12.23
CA LEU A 285 10.69 7.71 -12.79
C LEU A 285 11.42 6.64 -11.96
N ARG A 286 11.11 6.50 -10.68
CA ARG A 286 11.72 5.55 -9.76
C ARG A 286 10.87 4.32 -9.47
N GLY A 287 9.64 4.25 -10.01
CA GLY A 287 8.76 3.09 -9.91
C GLY A 287 7.70 3.16 -8.81
N ASN A 288 7.58 4.28 -8.08
CA ASN A 288 6.46 4.50 -7.17
C ASN A 288 5.29 5.19 -7.87
N THR A 289 4.09 4.89 -7.38
CA THR A 289 2.88 5.66 -7.70
C THR A 289 2.72 6.77 -6.67
N PRO A 290 2.74 8.06 -7.06
CA PRO A 290 2.51 9.15 -6.11
C PRO A 290 1.06 9.12 -5.62
N LEU A 291 0.85 9.43 -4.34
CA LEU A 291 -0.48 9.57 -3.75
C LEU A 291 -0.81 11.04 -3.51
N PHE A 292 -0.03 11.72 -2.70
CA PHE A 292 -0.17 13.15 -2.45
C PHE A 292 1.15 13.77 -1.99
N MET A 293 1.20 15.10 -2.02
CA MET A 293 2.17 15.91 -1.29
C MET A 293 1.42 17.09 -0.67
N GLN A 294 1.31 17.08 0.66
CA GLN A 294 0.93 18.27 1.40
C GLN A 294 2.09 19.25 1.37
N ILE A 295 1.82 20.53 1.15
CA ILE A 295 2.83 21.58 1.13
C ILE A 295 2.36 22.67 2.08
N ASP A 296 3.21 23.02 3.04
CA ASP A 296 2.83 23.89 4.15
C ASP A 296 1.60 23.32 4.88
N THR A 297 0.53 24.06 5.03
CA THR A 297 -0.74 23.60 5.59
C THR A 297 -1.79 23.30 4.51
N ILE A 298 -1.34 23.15 3.25
CA ILE A 298 -2.22 23.12 2.08
C ILE A 298 -2.26 21.72 1.45
N MET A 299 -3.37 21.02 1.64
CA MET A 299 -3.70 19.79 0.92
C MET A 299 -4.45 20.06 -0.40
N SER A 300 -5.15 21.19 -0.50
CA SER A 300 -5.97 21.49 -1.68
C SER A 300 -5.15 21.58 -2.95
N GLU A 301 -5.58 20.85 -3.97
CA GLU A 301 -4.99 20.91 -5.30
C GLU A 301 -5.43 22.15 -6.11
N THR A 302 -6.47 22.83 -5.64
CA THR A 302 -7.02 24.03 -6.32
C THR A 302 -6.34 25.32 -5.89
N TYR A 303 -5.63 25.31 -4.76
CA TYR A 303 -4.90 26.48 -4.28
C TYR A 303 -3.46 26.43 -4.82
N ASN A 304 -3.04 27.52 -5.43
CA ASN A 304 -1.69 27.67 -5.97
C ASN A 304 -1.11 29.06 -5.63
N THR A 305 0.15 29.10 -5.25
CA THR A 305 0.90 30.32 -4.98
C THR A 305 2.37 30.09 -5.32
N GLU A 306 3.13 31.19 -5.43
CA GLU A 306 4.55 31.15 -5.72
C GLU A 306 5.38 31.11 -4.43
N PHE A 307 6.46 30.34 -4.44
CA PHE A 307 7.51 30.40 -3.45
C PHE A 307 8.39 31.63 -3.67
N LYS A 308 8.85 32.23 -2.58
CA LYS A 308 9.73 33.42 -2.60
C LYS A 308 11.02 33.13 -1.84
N ASP A 309 12.05 33.89 -2.14
CA ASP A 309 13.27 33.88 -1.32
C ASP A 309 12.92 34.13 0.14
N GLY A 310 13.52 33.36 1.04
CA GLY A 310 13.20 33.34 2.46
C GLY A 310 11.96 32.52 2.83
N SER A 311 11.27 31.91 1.89
CA SER A 311 10.15 31.00 2.20
C SER A 311 10.65 29.78 2.97
N GLY A 312 9.92 29.42 4.05
CA GLY A 312 10.07 28.16 4.76
C GLY A 312 8.72 27.46 4.84
N PHE A 313 8.66 26.18 4.53
CA PHE A 313 7.41 25.42 4.51
C PHE A 313 7.66 23.92 4.73
N ALA A 314 6.69 23.25 5.27
CA ALA A 314 6.70 21.79 5.38
C ALA A 314 6.31 21.13 4.06
N ILE A 315 6.91 19.99 3.77
CA ILE A 315 6.38 18.99 2.85
C ILE A 315 6.08 17.72 3.63
N ASP A 316 4.96 17.07 3.28
CA ASP A 316 4.56 15.76 3.71
C ASP A 316 4.21 14.97 2.44
N ALA A 317 5.06 14.03 2.09
CA ALA A 317 5.11 13.41 0.78
C ALA A 317 4.85 11.90 0.88
N VAL A 318 3.85 11.43 0.17
CA VAL A 318 3.39 10.04 0.21
C VAL A 318 3.29 9.44 -1.18
N SER A 319 3.95 8.30 -1.37
CA SER A 319 3.86 7.48 -2.59
C SER A 319 3.84 6.00 -2.25
N GLN A 320 3.45 5.16 -3.19
CA GLN A 320 3.42 3.71 -3.03
C GLN A 320 4.34 3.01 -4.00
N GLY A 321 5.17 2.10 -3.48
CA GLY A 321 5.91 1.10 -4.24
C GLY A 321 5.39 -0.30 -3.86
N PHE A 322 5.07 -1.11 -4.85
CA PHE A 322 4.46 -2.44 -4.62
C PHE A 322 3.26 -2.39 -3.66
N HIS A 323 2.47 -1.33 -3.75
CA HIS A 323 1.30 -1.02 -2.91
C HIS A 323 1.61 -0.73 -1.42
N TYR A 324 2.87 -0.80 -0.99
CA TYR A 324 3.28 -0.33 0.33
C TYR A 324 3.56 1.17 0.30
N THR A 325 3.18 1.83 1.36
CA THR A 325 3.24 3.29 1.47
C THR A 325 4.59 3.73 2.02
N GLY A 326 5.23 4.66 1.31
CA GLY A 326 6.30 5.48 1.83
C GLY A 326 5.72 6.77 2.39
N ASP A 327 6.28 7.25 3.50
CA ASP A 327 5.84 8.42 4.23
C ASP A 327 7.06 9.25 4.63
N PHE A 328 7.04 10.55 4.37
CA PHE A 328 8.24 11.38 4.54
C PHE A 328 7.90 12.86 4.69
N GLY A 329 8.22 13.42 5.86
CA GLY A 329 8.01 14.83 6.16
C GLY A 329 9.32 15.62 6.37
N ARG A 330 9.44 16.77 5.72
CA ARG A 330 10.58 17.69 5.89
C ARG A 330 10.16 19.15 5.85
N THR A 331 10.96 19.99 6.50
CA THR A 331 10.91 21.44 6.28
C THR A 331 11.87 21.83 5.18
N VAL A 332 11.38 22.58 4.21
CA VAL A 332 12.14 23.13 3.08
C VAL A 332 12.32 24.62 3.24
N PHE A 333 13.51 25.13 2.99
CA PHE A 333 13.82 26.55 2.95
C PHE A 333 14.34 26.96 1.58
N ILE A 334 13.85 28.08 1.08
CA ILE A 334 14.41 28.73 -0.12
C ILE A 334 15.29 29.87 0.37
N GLY A 335 16.62 29.65 0.28
CA GLY A 335 17.63 30.57 0.88
C GLY A 335 17.71 30.46 2.41
N GLU A 336 18.13 31.54 3.05
CA GLU A 336 18.36 31.56 4.49
C GLU A 336 17.05 31.50 5.31
N PRO A 337 16.93 30.54 6.24
CA PRO A 337 15.76 30.43 7.10
C PRO A 337 15.53 31.65 7.98
N VAL A 338 14.29 32.10 8.08
CA VAL A 338 13.92 33.10 9.09
C VAL A 338 14.09 32.52 10.52
N LYS A 339 14.51 33.31 11.46
CA LYS A 339 14.87 32.87 12.83
C LYS A 339 13.77 32.06 13.53
N THR A 340 12.51 32.46 13.35
CA THR A 340 11.36 31.76 13.94
C THR A 340 11.17 30.37 13.39
N MET A 341 11.32 30.19 12.07
CA MET A 341 11.26 28.89 11.42
C MET A 341 12.45 28.01 11.80
N ARG A 342 13.68 28.60 11.86
CA ARG A 342 14.87 27.86 12.31
C ARG A 342 14.67 27.34 13.73
N ARG A 343 14.15 28.16 14.64
CA ARG A 343 13.85 27.77 16.02
C ARG A 343 12.82 26.63 16.05
N ALA A 344 11.82 26.63 15.17
CA ALA A 344 10.83 25.54 15.10
C ALA A 344 11.46 24.23 14.63
N THR A 345 12.28 24.26 13.58
CA THR A 345 12.97 23.04 13.09
C THR A 345 13.97 22.50 14.11
N ASP A 346 14.71 23.37 14.83
CA ASP A 346 15.61 22.93 15.89
C ASP A 346 14.84 22.24 17.05
N ALA A 347 13.68 22.78 17.43
CA ALA A 347 12.82 22.16 18.44
C ALA A 347 12.31 20.78 18.02
N ILE A 348 11.86 20.65 16.77
CA ILE A 348 11.40 19.37 16.21
C ILE A 348 12.55 18.36 16.19
N ALA A 349 13.75 18.77 15.74
CA ALA A 349 14.93 17.90 15.70
C ALA A 349 15.31 17.37 17.09
N VAL A 350 15.26 18.21 18.13
CA VAL A 350 15.48 17.78 19.52
C VAL A 350 14.44 16.75 19.96
N GLY A 351 13.16 16.99 19.64
CA GLY A 351 12.07 16.05 19.96
C GLY A 351 12.24 14.71 19.26
N TRP A 352 12.56 14.75 17.97
CA TRP A 352 12.77 13.55 17.14
C TRP A 352 13.98 12.75 17.63
N ASP A 353 15.11 13.40 17.92
CA ASP A 353 16.30 12.73 18.45
C ASP A 353 16.03 12.01 19.77
N ALA A 354 15.24 12.61 20.65
CA ALA A 354 14.85 11.99 21.91
C ALA A 354 13.93 10.77 21.68
N VAL A 355 12.99 10.87 20.76
CA VAL A 355 12.07 9.78 20.42
C VAL A 355 12.83 8.61 19.80
N ARG A 356 13.57 8.82 18.72
CA ARG A 356 14.26 7.74 18.00
C ARG A 356 15.22 6.93 18.88
N GLN A 357 15.84 7.55 19.89
CA GLN A 357 16.71 6.87 20.86
C GLN A 357 15.96 5.95 21.82
N LYS A 358 14.63 6.10 21.92
CA LYS A 358 13.80 5.35 22.85
C LYS A 358 12.88 4.33 22.17
N LEU A 359 12.73 4.41 20.84
CA LEU A 359 11.89 3.47 20.11
C LEU A 359 12.42 2.04 20.24
N LYS A 360 11.60 1.17 20.80
CA LYS A 360 11.86 -0.27 20.96
C LYS A 360 10.58 -0.99 21.34
N PRO A 361 10.52 -2.32 21.24
CA PRO A 361 9.38 -3.09 21.74
C PRO A 361 9.03 -2.75 23.20
N GLY A 362 7.73 -2.69 23.49
CA GLY A 362 7.20 -2.39 24.83
C GLY A 362 6.85 -0.92 25.07
N ILE A 363 7.33 0.02 24.29
CA ILE A 363 6.99 1.45 24.38
C ILE A 363 5.57 1.68 23.82
N ARG A 364 4.78 2.51 24.51
CA ARG A 364 3.44 2.89 24.06
C ARG A 364 3.45 4.15 23.21
N TYR A 365 2.46 4.30 22.33
CA TYR A 365 2.26 5.52 21.54
C TYR A 365 2.12 6.77 22.43
N SER A 366 1.43 6.67 23.56
CA SER A 366 1.34 7.76 24.56
C SER A 366 2.69 8.15 25.15
N GLU A 367 3.58 7.17 25.38
CA GLU A 367 4.93 7.42 25.89
C GLU A 367 5.81 8.12 24.83
N ILE A 368 5.69 7.73 23.55
CA ILE A 368 6.38 8.40 22.44
C ILE A 368 6.01 9.87 22.40
N LYS A 369 4.71 10.19 22.51
CA LYS A 369 4.21 11.57 22.58
C LYS A 369 4.81 12.35 23.72
N GLU A 370 4.89 11.75 24.89
CA GLU A 370 5.43 12.41 26.08
C GLU A 370 6.95 12.62 25.99
N ILE A 371 7.69 11.63 25.48
CA ILE A 371 9.15 11.72 25.29
C ILE A 371 9.49 12.92 24.40
N GLY A 372 8.87 13.03 23.23
CA GLY A 372 9.14 14.13 22.30
C GLY A 372 8.78 15.49 22.88
N ARG A 373 7.58 15.62 23.46
CA ARG A 373 7.12 16.89 24.07
C ARG A 373 7.99 17.32 25.23
N ARG A 374 8.38 16.41 26.09
CA ARG A 374 9.25 16.68 27.24
C ARG A 374 10.63 17.15 26.77
N ALA A 375 11.24 16.45 25.81
CA ALA A 375 12.55 16.83 25.28
C ALA A 375 12.56 18.25 24.71
N ILE A 376 11.54 18.62 23.94
CA ILE A 376 11.36 19.97 23.38
C ILE A 376 11.26 21.01 24.50
N LYS A 377 10.44 20.76 25.51
CA LYS A 377 10.25 21.66 26.65
C LYS A 377 11.53 21.81 27.48
N ASP A 378 12.21 20.71 27.81
CA ASP A 378 13.42 20.69 28.63
C ASP A 378 14.59 21.39 27.93
N ALA A 379 14.60 21.39 26.60
CA ALA A 379 15.53 22.17 25.78
C ALA A 379 15.18 23.67 25.70
N GLY A 380 14.13 24.12 26.38
CA GLY A 380 13.75 25.53 26.47
C GLY A 380 12.94 26.06 25.28
N TYR A 381 12.34 25.18 24.50
CA TYR A 381 11.46 25.59 23.41
C TYR A 381 10.01 25.72 23.90
N ASP A 382 9.46 26.93 23.76
CA ASP A 382 8.03 27.19 24.01
C ASP A 382 7.26 27.13 22.69
N LEU A 383 7.10 25.90 22.18
CA LEU A 383 6.40 25.58 20.93
C LEU A 383 5.47 24.39 21.14
N SER A 384 4.27 24.51 20.63
CA SER A 384 3.35 23.38 20.55
C SER A 384 3.69 22.52 19.34
N VAL A 385 4.30 21.37 19.58
CA VAL A 385 4.62 20.37 18.56
C VAL A 385 3.71 19.18 18.78
N ALA A 386 2.94 18.81 17.77
CA ALA A 386 2.28 17.52 17.78
C ALA A 386 3.33 16.42 17.63
N VAL A 387 3.24 15.37 18.44
CA VAL A 387 4.06 14.16 18.30
C VAL A 387 3.08 13.02 18.08
N THR A 388 2.99 12.54 16.86
CA THR A 388 1.90 11.65 16.43
C THR A 388 2.47 10.37 15.80
N PRO A 389 2.72 9.33 16.60
CA PRO A 389 3.09 8.02 16.06
C PRO A 389 1.89 7.38 15.36
N HIS A 390 2.13 6.74 14.23
CA HIS A 390 1.17 5.86 13.57
C HIS A 390 1.88 4.73 12.80
N SER A 391 1.19 3.59 12.64
CA SER A 391 1.70 2.49 11.82
C SER A 391 1.43 2.76 10.35
N VAL A 392 2.40 2.43 9.50
CA VAL A 392 2.32 2.54 8.04
C VAL A 392 2.48 1.16 7.41
N GLY A 393 1.82 0.94 6.29
CA GLY A 393 1.86 -0.33 5.58
C GLY A 393 1.24 -0.23 4.20
N LEU A 394 0.27 -1.08 3.92
CA LEU A 394 -0.54 -1.01 2.70
C LEU A 394 -1.47 0.22 2.67
N CYS A 395 -1.76 0.78 3.84
CA CYS A 395 -2.40 2.07 4.01
C CYS A 395 -1.42 3.06 4.65
N HIS A 396 -1.59 4.35 4.38
CA HIS A 396 -0.83 5.42 5.03
C HIS A 396 -0.97 5.35 6.55
N THR A 397 -2.18 5.17 7.06
CA THR A 397 -2.43 4.84 8.47
C THR A 397 -3.00 3.42 8.54
N ASP A 398 -2.17 2.48 8.97
CA ASP A 398 -2.50 1.05 8.94
C ASP A 398 -2.43 0.45 10.36
N GLU A 399 -3.38 0.84 11.17
CA GLU A 399 -3.49 0.43 12.58
C GLU A 399 -4.91 -0.05 12.92
N PRO A 400 -5.02 -1.01 13.87
CA PRO A 400 -6.31 -1.48 14.37
C PRO A 400 -7.01 -0.39 15.21
N GLY A 401 -8.33 -0.36 15.15
CA GLY A 401 -9.18 0.47 16.01
C GLY A 401 -10.46 -0.27 16.33
N ARG A 402 -10.94 -0.15 17.59
CA ARG A 402 -12.12 -0.86 18.11
C ARG A 402 -13.35 0.03 18.24
N ASP A 403 -13.45 1.12 17.50
CA ASP A 403 -14.57 2.03 17.66
C ASP A 403 -15.90 1.53 17.07
N GLY A 404 -15.89 0.33 16.46
CA GLY A 404 -17.08 -0.30 15.89
C GLY A 404 -17.69 0.41 14.70
N SER A 405 -17.22 1.63 14.40
CA SER A 405 -17.68 2.45 13.27
C SER A 405 -16.70 2.38 12.09
N GLY A 406 -15.53 1.72 12.25
CA GLY A 406 -14.40 1.88 11.36
C GLY A 406 -13.88 3.31 11.37
N ALA A 407 -14.28 4.12 12.36
CA ALA A 407 -13.94 5.51 12.40
C ALA A 407 -12.49 5.67 12.86
N TYR A 408 -11.78 6.41 12.08
CA TYR A 408 -10.40 6.83 12.18
C TYR A 408 -10.00 7.50 13.52
N TRP A 409 -10.97 7.87 14.35
CA TRP A 409 -10.81 8.83 15.44
C TRP A 409 -10.45 8.23 16.79
N GLN A 410 -10.81 6.98 17.06
CA GLN A 410 -10.51 6.30 18.32
C GLN A 410 -9.43 5.25 18.11
N LYS A 411 -8.19 5.70 18.21
CA LYS A 411 -7.02 4.82 18.13
C LYS A 411 -6.73 4.22 19.51
N ASP A 412 -6.42 2.94 19.51
CA ASP A 412 -5.88 2.28 20.70
C ASP A 412 -4.51 2.91 21.06
N ASP A 413 -4.17 2.93 22.34
CA ASP A 413 -2.82 3.26 22.80
C ASP A 413 -1.91 2.07 22.56
N LEU A 414 -1.44 1.92 21.33
CA LEU A 414 -0.70 0.76 20.86
C LEU A 414 0.67 0.64 21.54
N VAL A 415 1.08 -0.60 21.77
CA VAL A 415 2.40 -0.97 22.27
C VAL A 415 3.26 -1.40 21.09
N LEU A 416 4.44 -0.84 20.95
CA LEU A 416 5.39 -1.22 19.92
C LEU A 416 5.81 -2.68 20.07
N GLN A 417 5.88 -3.38 18.97
CA GLN A 417 6.36 -4.76 18.86
C GLN A 417 7.43 -4.83 17.78
N GLU A 418 8.29 -5.83 17.85
CA GLU A 418 9.26 -6.13 16.80
C GLU A 418 8.54 -6.28 15.45
N ASN A 419 9.19 -5.80 14.39
CA ASN A 419 8.68 -5.78 13.02
C ASN A 419 7.49 -4.84 12.76
N MET A 420 7.13 -3.96 13.70
CA MET A 420 6.30 -2.81 13.36
C MET A 420 7.10 -1.79 12.55
N ILE A 421 6.45 -1.15 11.58
CA ILE A 421 6.97 0.04 10.92
C ILE A 421 6.01 1.18 11.24
N ILE A 422 6.56 2.19 11.88
CA ILE A 422 5.81 3.36 12.31
C ILE A 422 6.39 4.63 11.69
N SER A 423 5.55 5.61 11.46
CA SER A 423 5.92 7.00 11.32
C SER A 423 5.75 7.73 12.64
N VAL A 424 6.49 8.80 12.83
CA VAL A 424 6.27 9.72 13.94
C VAL A 424 6.29 11.14 13.40
N ASP A 425 5.10 11.69 13.23
CA ASP A 425 4.93 13.08 12.79
C ASP A 425 5.27 14.07 13.89
N MET A 426 6.02 15.09 13.52
CA MET A 426 6.31 16.24 14.39
C MET A 426 6.08 17.56 13.66
N PRO A 427 4.83 17.95 13.38
CA PRO A 427 4.52 19.22 12.74
C PRO A 427 4.42 20.38 13.72
N VAL A 428 4.84 21.56 13.28
CA VAL A 428 4.53 22.87 13.84
C VAL A 428 3.71 23.64 12.81
N LEU A 429 2.41 23.75 13.06
CA LEU A 429 1.44 24.35 12.15
C LEU A 429 1.01 25.75 12.61
N HIS A 430 1.90 26.51 13.21
CA HIS A 430 1.62 27.83 13.76
C HIS A 430 1.68 28.91 12.69
N THR A 431 0.66 29.76 12.61
CA THR A 431 0.58 30.84 11.63
C THR A 431 1.50 32.00 11.96
N GLY A 432 2.20 32.15 12.93
CA GLY A 432 3.03 33.32 13.31
C GLY A 432 4.54 33.15 13.11
N ILE A 433 4.98 31.98 12.61
CA ILE A 433 6.41 31.69 12.52
C ILE A 433 7.01 31.87 11.13
N GLY A 434 6.20 32.16 10.14
CA GLY A 434 6.64 32.40 8.75
C GLY A 434 6.42 31.21 7.81
N GLY A 435 5.70 30.18 8.23
CA GLY A 435 5.35 28.96 7.51
C GLY A 435 5.10 27.83 8.48
N SER A 436 4.96 26.61 8.01
CA SER A 436 4.91 25.38 8.82
C SER A 436 6.26 24.67 8.84
N ALA A 437 6.53 23.91 9.89
CA ALA A 437 7.71 23.05 9.99
C ALA A 437 7.27 21.60 10.24
N HIS A 438 8.00 20.65 9.68
CA HIS A 438 7.70 19.23 9.83
C HIS A 438 8.98 18.39 9.77
N LEU A 439 9.02 17.34 10.56
CA LEU A 439 9.97 16.24 10.47
C LEU A 439 9.20 14.95 10.73
N GLU A 440 9.32 14.02 9.81
CA GLU A 440 8.70 12.73 9.86
C GLU A 440 9.55 11.70 9.14
N ASP A 441 9.75 10.56 9.77
CA ASP A 441 10.48 9.43 9.20
C ASP A 441 9.82 8.10 9.57
N LEU A 442 9.81 7.20 8.60
CA LEU A 442 9.49 5.80 8.82
C LEU A 442 10.62 5.08 9.54
N THR A 443 10.26 4.32 10.56
CA THR A 443 11.18 3.59 11.42
C THR A 443 10.72 2.16 11.62
N LEU A 444 11.61 1.19 11.39
CA LEU A 444 11.39 -0.22 11.72
C LEU A 444 11.74 -0.46 13.18
N ILE A 445 10.83 -1.06 13.93
CA ILE A 445 11.07 -1.52 15.30
C ILE A 445 11.76 -2.89 15.24
N THR A 446 12.99 -2.94 15.74
CA THR A 446 13.80 -4.15 15.82
C THR A 446 13.65 -4.81 17.18
N LYS A 447 14.26 -5.97 17.37
CA LYS A 447 14.21 -6.72 18.66
C LYS A 447 14.59 -5.87 19.87
N ASP A 448 15.62 -5.03 19.75
CA ASP A 448 16.20 -4.31 20.90
C ASP A 448 16.17 -2.77 20.73
N GLY A 449 15.62 -2.26 19.64
CA GLY A 449 15.63 -0.84 19.33
C GLY A 449 14.82 -0.49 18.09
N SER A 450 15.37 0.39 17.26
CA SER A 450 14.76 0.79 16.00
C SER A 450 15.83 1.19 14.97
N GLU A 451 15.46 1.14 13.69
CA GLU A 451 16.32 1.58 12.59
C GLU A 451 15.53 2.34 11.53
N PRO A 452 16.14 3.33 10.86
CA PRO A 452 15.49 4.04 9.77
C PRO A 452 15.23 3.11 8.60
N ILE A 453 14.10 3.30 7.91
CA ILE A 453 13.72 2.45 6.78
C ILE A 453 14.22 2.99 5.42
N HIS A 454 14.65 4.24 5.37
CA HIS A 454 15.23 4.91 4.20
C HIS A 454 16.55 5.64 4.56
N PRO A 455 17.42 5.95 3.56
CA PRO A 455 18.76 6.48 3.82
C PRO A 455 18.80 7.99 4.06
N VAL A 456 17.73 8.74 3.88
CA VAL A 456 17.71 10.21 4.04
C VAL A 456 17.71 10.56 5.52
N THR A 457 18.76 11.28 5.98
CA THR A 457 18.97 11.61 7.39
C THR A 457 18.85 13.10 7.71
N ASP A 458 18.92 13.98 6.71
CA ASP A 458 18.83 15.42 6.91
C ASP A 458 17.42 15.80 7.41
N SER A 459 17.36 16.58 8.50
CA SER A 459 16.10 17.02 9.12
C SER A 459 15.44 18.19 8.39
N ILE A 460 16.19 18.91 7.56
CA ILE A 460 15.74 20.05 6.75
C ILE A 460 16.35 20.00 5.36
N ILE A 461 15.71 20.66 4.41
CA ILE A 461 16.20 20.84 3.04
C ILE A 461 16.38 22.34 2.80
N ILE A 462 17.56 22.76 2.35
CA ILE A 462 17.84 24.16 1.97
C ILE A 462 18.17 24.19 0.48
N VAL A 463 17.50 25.06 -0.28
CA VAL A 463 17.62 25.19 -1.73
C VAL A 463 17.93 26.63 -2.14
#